data_60246ed13e38b084321dd112f247373d
#
_entry.id   60246ed13e38b084321dd112f247373d
#
_cell.length_a   1.000
_cell.length_b   1.000
_cell.length_c   1.000
_cell.angle_alpha   90.00
_cell.angle_beta   90.00
_cell.angle_gamma   90.00
#
_symmetry.space_group_name_H-M   'P 1'
#
loop_
_entity.id
_entity.type
_entity.pdbx_description
1 polymer ?
#
loop_
_entity_poly.entity_id
_entity_poly.type
_entity_poly.pdbx_seq_one_letter_code
_entity_poly.pdbx_strand_id
1 'polypeptide(L)'
;QLALSEDSPSYDYAMLRSDYGNLRVNYIHGFLESTPDGINRYITSRGMEWTNKKSLVVGVSETIIYSGLNRPLDIGYMNPISSHLEIELNNRLNVVNPPNVPSSANGVWQISLDWLIKDRLRLSGNYLIDEFVIDPKIEIGKEHGRAYSARAAYTPMRNKNGIITTYASIVYVGTPTFRHGKGTNNFVQRGHPLGWQRGSDGQELTVGLNYFNRASLIASIAGGMLQTGEESITSRIF
;
A
#
# COMPACT_ATOMS: atom_id res chain seq x y z
N GLN A 1 -0.45 -5.59 4.06
CA GLN A 1 -0.75 -4.82 2.84
C GLN A 1 0.54 -4.15 2.35
N LEU A 2 0.65 -3.91 1.02
CA LEU A 2 1.88 -3.35 0.44
C LEU A 2 1.94 -1.83 0.56
N ALA A 3 0.87 -1.11 0.20
CA ALA A 3 0.84 0.35 0.20
C ALA A 3 0.64 0.95 1.60
N LEU A 4 -0.24 0.36 2.40
CA LEU A 4 -0.52 0.76 3.77
C LEU A 4 -0.47 -0.45 4.69
N SER A 5 0.26 -0.37 5.79
CA SER A 5 0.42 -1.44 6.78
C SER A 5 -0.18 -1.04 8.12
N GLU A 6 -0.62 -2.03 8.89
CA GLU A 6 -1.03 -1.83 10.29
C GLU A 6 0.15 -1.44 11.21
N ASP A 7 1.37 -1.71 10.76
CA ASP A 7 2.61 -1.38 11.48
C ASP A 7 3.17 0.00 11.11
N SER A 8 2.49 0.74 10.22
CA SER A 8 2.90 2.09 9.84
C SER A 8 2.70 3.09 10.98
N PRO A 9 3.50 4.17 11.04
CA PRO A 9 3.27 5.25 11.98
C PRO A 9 1.87 5.83 11.82
N SER A 10 1.26 6.20 12.94
CA SER A 10 -0.07 6.80 12.97
C SER A 10 -0.08 8.19 12.31
N TYR A 11 -1.21 8.51 11.68
CA TYR A 11 -1.54 9.83 11.16
C TYR A 11 -3.04 10.08 11.33
N ASP A 12 -3.43 11.33 11.39
CA ASP A 12 -4.85 11.71 11.49
C ASP A 12 -5.54 11.53 10.15
N TYR A 13 -6.74 10.95 10.15
CA TYR A 13 -7.50 10.74 8.93
C TYR A 13 -9.01 10.78 9.15
N ALA A 14 -9.73 11.12 8.09
CA ALA A 14 -11.16 10.90 7.93
C ALA A 14 -11.39 9.69 7.02
N MET A 15 -12.33 8.83 7.39
CA MET A 15 -12.67 7.64 6.62
C MET A 15 -14.17 7.60 6.32
N LEU A 16 -14.50 7.31 5.06
CA LEU A 16 -15.85 6.98 4.62
C LEU A 16 -15.86 5.53 4.13
N ARG A 17 -16.84 4.77 4.59
CA ARG A 17 -17.05 3.39 4.18
C ARG A 17 -18.51 3.15 3.90
N SER A 18 -18.80 2.48 2.80
CA SER A 18 -20.15 2.08 2.41
C SER A 18 -20.16 0.63 1.95
N ASP A 19 -21.15 -0.12 2.40
CA ASP A 19 -21.35 -1.52 2.05
C ASP A 19 -22.64 -1.66 1.22
N TYR A 20 -22.50 -2.14 -0.03
CA TYR A 20 -23.58 -2.36 -0.98
C TYR A 20 -23.68 -3.86 -1.33
N GLY A 21 -24.38 -4.62 -0.51
CA GLY A 21 -24.50 -6.06 -0.72
C GLY A 21 -23.16 -6.80 -0.66
N ASN A 22 -22.62 -7.15 -1.79
CA ASN A 22 -21.32 -7.83 -1.93
C ASN A 22 -20.16 -6.87 -2.22
N LEU A 23 -20.45 -5.61 -2.45
CA LEU A 23 -19.47 -4.58 -2.75
C LEU A 23 -19.29 -3.68 -1.53
N ARG A 24 -18.04 -3.39 -1.18
CA ARG A 24 -17.63 -2.40 -0.21
C ARG A 24 -16.83 -1.31 -0.90
N VAL A 25 -17.10 -0.08 -0.57
CA VAL A 25 -16.32 1.08 -1.02
C VAL A 25 -15.71 1.75 0.20
N ASN A 26 -14.42 2.03 0.13
CA ASN A 26 -13.67 2.71 1.18
C ASN A 26 -13.00 3.96 0.59
N TYR A 27 -13.00 5.02 1.37
CA TYR A 27 -12.26 6.23 1.10
C TYR A 27 -11.60 6.73 2.39
N ILE A 28 -10.32 7.08 2.32
CA ILE A 28 -9.56 7.66 3.41
C ILE A 28 -8.92 8.95 2.90
N HIS A 29 -8.97 10.00 3.71
CA HIS A 29 -8.18 11.21 3.53
C HIS A 29 -7.46 11.51 4.83
N GLY A 30 -6.12 11.61 4.78
CA GLY A 30 -5.29 11.77 5.97
C GLY A 30 -4.22 12.85 5.81
N PHE A 31 -3.69 13.26 6.96
CA PHE A 31 -2.67 14.28 7.13
C PHE A 31 -1.37 13.59 7.54
N LEU A 32 -0.39 13.66 6.68
CA LEU A 32 0.97 13.20 6.98
C LEU A 32 1.78 14.33 7.64
N GLU A 33 2.90 13.95 8.22
CA GLU A 33 3.84 14.93 8.79
C GLU A 33 4.30 15.93 7.73
N SER A 34 4.17 17.22 8.04
CA SER A 34 4.73 18.31 7.23
C SER A 34 6.24 18.36 7.41
N THR A 35 6.96 18.76 6.37
CA THR A 35 8.41 18.96 6.48
C THR A 35 8.74 20.28 7.21
N PRO A 36 9.93 20.42 7.81
CA PRO A 36 10.36 21.67 8.46
C PRO A 36 10.30 22.90 7.54
N ASP A 37 10.45 22.70 6.23
CA ASP A 37 10.40 23.75 5.22
C ASP A 37 8.96 24.21 4.87
N GLY A 38 7.95 23.72 5.61
CA GLY A 38 6.56 24.13 5.43
C GLY A 38 5.85 23.38 4.27
N ILE A 39 6.36 22.25 3.83
CA ILE A 39 5.68 21.42 2.86
C ILE A 39 4.62 20.59 3.57
N ASN A 40 3.36 20.89 3.31
CA ASN A 40 2.23 20.09 3.79
C ASN A 40 2.11 18.82 2.96
N ARG A 41 1.86 17.70 3.63
CA ARG A 41 1.74 16.36 3.01
C ARG A 41 0.42 15.72 3.38
N TYR A 42 -0.21 15.12 2.40
CA TYR A 42 -1.52 14.47 2.55
C TYR A 42 -1.50 13.09 1.92
N ILE A 43 -2.37 12.23 2.40
CA ILE A 43 -2.61 10.91 1.83
C ILE A 43 -4.09 10.72 1.54
N THR A 44 -4.41 10.19 0.37
CA THR A 44 -5.75 9.69 0.08
C THR A 44 -5.67 8.24 -0.35
N SER A 45 -6.63 7.43 0.10
CA SER A 45 -6.78 6.06 -0.38
C SER A 45 -8.24 5.80 -0.69
N ARG A 46 -8.51 5.26 -1.87
CA ARG A 46 -9.85 4.88 -2.31
C ARG A 46 -9.80 3.48 -2.87
N GLY A 47 -10.83 2.71 -2.61
CA GLY A 47 -10.86 1.33 -3.05
C GLY A 47 -12.24 0.72 -3.02
N MET A 48 -12.34 -0.36 -3.77
CA MET A 48 -13.52 -1.21 -3.81
C MET A 48 -13.11 -2.64 -3.51
N GLU A 49 -13.92 -3.33 -2.72
CA GLU A 49 -13.77 -4.74 -2.41
C GLU A 49 -15.07 -5.46 -2.76
N TRP A 50 -14.96 -6.52 -3.53
CA TRP A 50 -16.05 -7.44 -3.79
C TRP A 50 -15.84 -8.74 -3.01
N THR A 51 -16.92 -9.27 -2.43
CA THR A 51 -16.90 -10.54 -1.70
C THR A 51 -18.08 -11.43 -2.09
N ASN A 52 -17.83 -12.74 -2.20
CA ASN A 52 -18.91 -13.72 -2.29
C ASN A 52 -19.54 -14.06 -0.93
N LYS A 53 -19.12 -13.36 0.16
CA LYS A 53 -19.52 -13.58 1.57
C LYS A 53 -19.26 -14.99 2.11
N LYS A 54 -18.44 -15.78 1.43
CA LYS A 54 -18.09 -17.15 1.82
C LYS A 54 -16.59 -17.36 1.90
N SER A 55 -15.92 -17.22 0.78
CA SER A 55 -14.53 -17.67 0.66
C SER A 55 -13.64 -16.72 -0.13
N LEU A 56 -14.17 -15.73 -0.84
CA LEU A 56 -13.40 -14.91 -1.75
C LEU A 56 -13.66 -13.43 -1.49
N VAL A 57 -12.58 -12.67 -1.38
CA VAL A 57 -12.55 -11.21 -1.42
C VAL A 57 -11.54 -10.79 -2.49
N VAL A 58 -11.95 -9.91 -3.37
CA VAL A 58 -11.09 -9.27 -4.36
C VAL A 58 -11.24 -7.77 -4.21
N GLY A 59 -10.13 -7.04 -4.19
CA GLY A 59 -10.15 -5.60 -4.05
C GLY A 59 -9.26 -4.91 -5.08
N VAL A 60 -9.61 -3.69 -5.38
CA VAL A 60 -8.77 -2.73 -6.10
C VAL A 60 -8.73 -1.44 -5.32
N SER A 61 -7.57 -0.82 -5.24
CA SER A 61 -7.41 0.45 -4.54
C SER A 61 -6.36 1.31 -5.22
N GLU A 62 -6.52 2.61 -5.05
CA GLU A 62 -5.54 3.63 -5.39
C GLU A 62 -5.18 4.38 -4.11
N THR A 63 -3.89 4.53 -3.85
CA THR A 63 -3.38 5.31 -2.73
C THR A 63 -2.43 6.38 -3.27
N ILE A 64 -2.64 7.63 -2.86
CA ILE A 64 -1.94 8.79 -3.40
C ILE A 64 -1.35 9.57 -2.23
N ILE A 65 -0.10 9.99 -2.35
CA ILE A 65 0.49 11.03 -1.50
C ILE A 65 0.68 12.26 -2.35
N TYR A 66 0.19 13.39 -1.88
CA TYR A 66 0.40 14.67 -2.51
C TYR A 66 0.90 15.71 -1.51
N SER A 67 1.71 16.65 -1.97
CA SER A 67 2.34 17.64 -1.10
C SER A 67 2.52 18.98 -1.81
N GLY A 68 2.90 20.00 -1.06
CA GLY A 68 3.27 21.31 -1.59
C GLY A 68 3.56 22.33 -0.49
N LEU A 69 4.34 23.35 -0.83
CA LEU A 69 4.66 24.44 0.10
C LEU A 69 3.37 25.18 0.49
N ASN A 70 3.06 25.18 1.78
CA ASN A 70 1.82 25.74 2.34
C ASN A 70 0.55 25.27 1.60
N ARG A 71 0.61 24.09 0.97
CA ARG A 71 -0.51 23.56 0.18
C ARG A 71 -1.72 23.37 1.08
N PRO A 72 -2.89 23.95 0.73
CA PRO A 72 -4.14 23.66 1.43
C PRO A 72 -4.65 22.28 1.03
N LEU A 73 -5.71 21.83 1.70
CA LEU A 73 -6.49 20.68 1.26
C LEU A 73 -6.96 20.90 -0.18
N ASP A 74 -6.74 19.88 -1.00
CA ASP A 74 -7.09 19.91 -2.42
C ASP A 74 -8.37 19.09 -2.65
N ILE A 75 -9.45 19.79 -3.02
CA ILE A 75 -10.76 19.19 -3.24
C ILE A 75 -10.72 18.15 -4.37
N GLY A 76 -9.85 18.32 -5.36
CA GLY A 76 -9.65 17.34 -6.43
C GLY A 76 -9.24 15.97 -5.86
N TYR A 77 -8.24 15.96 -4.99
CA TYR A 77 -7.81 14.72 -4.33
C TYR A 77 -8.78 14.20 -3.27
N MET A 78 -9.68 15.05 -2.78
CA MET A 78 -10.76 14.64 -1.87
C MET A 78 -11.92 13.96 -2.58
N ASN A 79 -12.03 14.05 -3.91
CA ASN A 79 -13.07 13.37 -4.67
C ASN A 79 -12.82 11.85 -4.64
N PRO A 80 -13.75 11.04 -4.09
CA PRO A 80 -13.56 9.60 -3.96
C PRO A 80 -13.64 8.83 -5.29
N ILE A 81 -14.05 9.49 -6.37
CA ILE A 81 -14.31 8.88 -7.69
C ILE A 81 -13.17 9.17 -8.67
N SER A 82 -12.63 10.40 -8.66
CA SER A 82 -11.59 10.81 -9.61
C SER A 82 -10.24 10.11 -9.33
N SER A 83 -9.61 9.56 -10.36
CA SER A 83 -8.26 9.03 -10.27
C SER A 83 -7.22 10.14 -10.17
N HIS A 84 -6.03 9.85 -9.64
CA HIS A 84 -4.96 10.84 -9.60
C HIS A 84 -4.52 11.25 -11.02
N LEU A 85 -4.53 10.34 -11.97
CA LEU A 85 -4.18 10.64 -13.36
C LEU A 85 -5.13 11.69 -13.97
N GLU A 86 -6.42 11.60 -13.68
CA GLU A 86 -7.40 12.60 -14.11
C GLU A 86 -7.12 13.97 -13.48
N ILE A 87 -6.85 14.00 -12.18
CA ILE A 87 -6.55 15.23 -11.45
C ILE A 87 -5.27 15.88 -11.98
N GLU A 88 -4.23 15.11 -12.22
CA GLU A 88 -2.97 15.61 -12.78
C GLU A 88 -3.12 16.12 -14.21
N LEU A 89 -3.85 15.41 -15.05
CA LEU A 89 -4.12 15.85 -16.43
C LEU A 89 -4.91 17.17 -16.44
N ASN A 90 -5.92 17.30 -15.60
CA ASN A 90 -6.70 18.52 -15.47
C ASN A 90 -5.87 19.69 -14.94
N ASN A 91 -5.00 19.46 -13.98
CA ASN A 91 -4.09 20.49 -13.44
C ASN A 91 -3.05 20.95 -14.46
N ARG A 92 -2.63 20.10 -15.38
CA ARG A 92 -1.73 20.48 -16.49
C ARG A 92 -2.42 21.36 -17.53
N LEU A 93 -3.72 21.20 -17.72
CA LEU A 93 -4.50 21.97 -18.67
C LEU A 93 -4.96 23.32 -18.08
N ASN A 94 -5.07 23.41 -16.76
CA ASN A 94 -5.43 24.63 -16.07
C ASN A 94 -4.15 25.42 -15.74
N VAL A 95 -3.96 26.53 -16.43
CA VAL A 95 -2.81 27.49 -16.34
C VAL A 95 -2.64 28.15 -14.96
N VAL A 96 -3.28 27.65 -13.91
CA VAL A 96 -3.25 28.18 -12.55
C VAL A 96 -2.02 27.74 -11.76
N ASN A 97 -1.32 26.71 -12.19
CA ASN A 97 -0.01 26.36 -11.61
C ASN A 97 1.09 27.10 -12.37
N PRO A 98 1.99 27.82 -11.68
CA PRO A 98 3.18 28.36 -12.33
C PRO A 98 3.86 27.27 -13.15
N PRO A 99 4.34 27.55 -14.36
CA PRO A 99 4.86 26.54 -15.29
C PRO A 99 6.06 25.72 -14.76
N ASN A 100 6.54 26.00 -13.57
CA ASN A 100 7.67 25.34 -12.92
C ASN A 100 7.33 24.57 -11.63
N VAL A 101 6.06 24.38 -11.30
CA VAL A 101 5.66 23.51 -10.20
C VAL A 101 5.15 22.20 -10.80
N PRO A 102 5.98 21.14 -10.90
CA PRO A 102 5.49 19.84 -11.31
C PRO A 102 4.35 19.41 -10.39
N SER A 103 3.33 18.77 -10.93
CA SER A 103 2.32 18.11 -10.13
C SER A 103 3.04 17.21 -9.11
N SER A 104 2.83 17.48 -7.85
CA SER A 104 3.57 16.80 -6.79
C SER A 104 2.67 15.78 -6.13
N ALA A 105 2.32 14.74 -6.85
CA ALA A 105 1.63 13.58 -6.30
C ALA A 105 2.34 12.29 -6.71
N ASN A 106 2.28 11.31 -5.84
CA ASN A 106 2.74 9.94 -6.07
C ASN A 106 1.58 9.00 -5.81
N GLY A 107 1.15 8.24 -6.80
CA GLY A 107 -0.01 7.37 -6.72
C GLY A 107 0.32 5.93 -7.05
N VAL A 108 -0.17 5.00 -6.22
CA VAL A 108 -0.02 3.57 -6.42
C VAL A 108 -1.37 2.90 -6.58
N TRP A 109 -1.43 1.94 -7.50
CA TRP A 109 -2.59 1.07 -7.70
C TRP A 109 -2.30 -0.31 -7.11
N GLN A 110 -3.26 -0.86 -6.39
CA GLN A 110 -3.11 -2.18 -5.78
C GLN A 110 -4.34 -3.04 -6.07
N ILE A 111 -4.07 -4.28 -6.49
CA ILE A 111 -5.06 -5.35 -6.56
C ILE A 111 -4.80 -6.28 -5.38
N SER A 112 -5.84 -6.68 -4.67
CA SER A 112 -5.79 -7.59 -3.53
C SER A 112 -6.68 -8.81 -3.74
N LEU A 113 -6.22 -9.95 -3.25
CA LEU A 113 -6.94 -11.21 -3.25
C LEU A 113 -6.87 -11.85 -1.87
N ASP A 114 -7.98 -12.33 -1.38
CA ASP A 114 -8.07 -13.20 -0.20
C ASP A 114 -9.05 -14.33 -0.50
N TRP A 115 -8.55 -15.56 -0.54
CA TRP A 115 -9.30 -16.72 -0.96
C TRP A 115 -9.14 -17.91 -0.01
N LEU A 116 -10.21 -18.27 0.65
CA LEU A 116 -10.33 -19.54 1.38
C LEU A 116 -10.70 -20.64 0.38
N ILE A 117 -9.69 -21.30 -0.20
CA ILE A 117 -9.87 -22.33 -1.24
C ILE A 117 -10.65 -23.54 -0.69
N LYS A 118 -10.29 -23.96 0.51
CA LYS A 118 -10.92 -25.04 1.28
C LYS A 118 -10.93 -24.65 2.74
N ASP A 119 -11.72 -25.33 3.57
CA ASP A 119 -11.88 -25.03 5.01
C ASP A 119 -10.59 -24.83 5.79
N ARG A 120 -9.46 -25.27 5.26
CA ARG A 120 -8.15 -25.25 5.92
C ARG A 120 -7.05 -24.58 5.12
N LEU A 121 -7.31 -24.18 3.88
CA LEU A 121 -6.32 -23.59 2.98
C LEU A 121 -6.77 -22.20 2.54
N ARG A 122 -6.01 -21.17 2.92
CA ARG A 122 -6.22 -19.78 2.53
C ARG A 122 -5.03 -19.27 1.74
N LEU A 123 -5.31 -18.65 0.62
CA LEU A 123 -4.35 -17.86 -0.15
C LEU A 123 -4.70 -16.39 -0.04
N SER A 124 -3.71 -15.55 0.14
CA SER A 124 -3.88 -14.11 0.04
C SER A 124 -2.70 -13.50 -0.71
N GLY A 125 -2.93 -12.38 -1.36
CA GLY A 125 -1.88 -11.71 -2.12
C GLY A 125 -2.28 -10.30 -2.51
N ASN A 126 -1.26 -9.53 -2.87
CA ASN A 126 -1.40 -8.18 -3.40
C ASN A 126 -0.45 -8.02 -4.58
N TYR A 127 -0.87 -7.30 -5.58
CA TYR A 127 -0.04 -6.80 -6.66
C TYR A 127 -0.20 -5.29 -6.73
N LEU A 128 0.91 -4.57 -6.74
CA LEU A 128 0.95 -3.12 -6.72
C LEU A 128 1.76 -2.60 -7.90
N ILE A 129 1.27 -1.54 -8.48
CA ILE A 129 1.91 -0.80 -9.56
C ILE A 129 1.99 0.65 -9.10
N ASP A 130 3.20 1.20 -9.12
CA ASP A 130 3.51 2.57 -8.73
C ASP A 130 3.71 3.43 -9.99
N GLU A 131 4.65 3.06 -10.83
CA GLU A 131 4.97 3.82 -12.02
C GLU A 131 4.91 2.95 -13.27
N PHE A 132 4.31 3.50 -14.34
CA PHE A 132 4.30 2.90 -15.67
C PHE A 132 5.27 3.64 -16.58
N VAL A 133 6.16 2.92 -17.21
CA VAL A 133 6.88 3.42 -18.39
C VAL A 133 6.00 3.14 -19.61
N ILE A 134 5.34 4.18 -20.11
CA ILE A 134 4.44 4.06 -21.28
C ILE A 134 5.25 4.02 -22.57
N ASP A 135 6.23 4.88 -22.70
CA ASP A 135 7.15 4.90 -23.86
C ASP A 135 8.61 4.89 -23.40
N PRO A 136 9.28 3.72 -23.45
CA PRO A 136 10.68 3.61 -23.04
C PRO A 136 11.64 4.47 -23.85
N LYS A 137 11.25 4.94 -25.04
CA LYS A 137 12.09 5.81 -25.88
C LYS A 137 12.07 7.26 -25.42
N ILE A 138 10.97 7.69 -24.80
CA ILE A 138 10.80 9.05 -24.27
C ILE A 138 11.23 9.10 -22.80
N GLU A 139 10.93 8.05 -22.05
CA GLU A 139 11.21 7.93 -20.62
C GLU A 139 12.50 7.14 -20.36
N ILE A 140 13.59 7.56 -21.00
CA ILE A 140 14.89 6.91 -20.88
C ILE A 140 15.35 6.90 -19.42
N GLY A 141 15.66 5.71 -18.89
CA GLY A 141 16.17 5.53 -17.53
C GLY A 141 15.10 5.43 -16.45
N LYS A 142 13.83 5.51 -16.80
CA LYS A 142 12.74 5.17 -15.86
C LYS A 142 12.53 3.66 -15.78
N GLU A 143 12.32 3.18 -14.57
CA GLU A 143 11.98 1.80 -14.28
C GLU A 143 10.53 1.68 -13.83
N HIS A 144 9.92 0.50 -14.06
CA HIS A 144 8.59 0.22 -13.55
C HIS A 144 8.61 0.00 -12.03
N GLY A 145 7.89 0.82 -11.28
CA GLY A 145 7.62 0.60 -9.86
C GLY A 145 6.60 -0.52 -9.67
N ARG A 146 7.01 -1.63 -9.08
CA ARG A 146 6.14 -2.79 -8.84
C ARG A 146 6.43 -3.42 -7.50
N ALA A 147 5.37 -3.93 -6.85
CA ALA A 147 5.50 -4.76 -5.68
C ALA A 147 4.47 -5.89 -5.71
N TYR A 148 4.80 -7.00 -5.08
CA TYR A 148 3.83 -8.07 -4.86
C TYR A 148 4.06 -8.76 -3.52
N SER A 149 2.98 -9.30 -2.97
CA SER A 149 3.03 -10.20 -1.84
C SER A 149 2.11 -11.38 -2.08
N ALA A 150 2.50 -12.54 -1.59
CA ALA A 150 1.67 -13.72 -1.58
C ALA A 150 1.86 -14.46 -0.25
N ARG A 151 0.78 -15.05 0.26
CA ARG A 151 0.80 -15.88 1.46
C ARG A 151 -0.14 -17.06 1.27
N ALA A 152 0.37 -18.26 1.54
CA ALA A 152 -0.40 -19.47 1.69
C ALA A 152 -0.43 -19.88 3.16
N ALA A 153 -1.61 -20.12 3.72
CA ALA A 153 -1.79 -20.57 5.10
C ALA A 153 -2.61 -21.85 5.12
N TYR A 154 -2.12 -22.86 5.84
CA TYR A 154 -2.78 -24.14 6.01
C TYR A 154 -2.99 -24.45 7.49
N THR A 155 -4.20 -24.91 7.85
CA THR A 155 -4.59 -25.24 9.22
C THR A 155 -4.69 -26.78 9.38
N PRO A 156 -3.57 -27.47 9.64
CA PRO A 156 -3.56 -28.93 9.77
C PRO A 156 -4.39 -29.42 10.96
N MET A 157 -4.44 -28.66 12.03
CA MET A 157 -5.17 -29.03 13.25
C MET A 157 -6.18 -27.97 13.63
N ARG A 158 -7.43 -28.38 13.76
CA ARG A 158 -8.54 -27.58 14.31
C ARG A 158 -9.46 -28.49 15.10
N ASN A 159 -9.33 -28.44 16.43
CA ASN A 159 -10.15 -29.23 17.35
C ASN A 159 -10.54 -28.40 18.59
N LYS A 160 -11.19 -29.04 19.56
CA LYS A 160 -11.62 -28.35 20.80
C LYS A 160 -10.45 -27.86 21.66
N ASN A 161 -9.27 -28.42 21.54
CA ASN A 161 -8.10 -28.07 22.35
C ASN A 161 -7.30 -26.92 21.75
N GLY A 162 -7.37 -26.72 20.44
CA GLY A 162 -6.64 -25.63 19.79
C GLY A 162 -6.66 -25.68 18.27
N ILE A 163 -5.98 -24.69 17.71
CA ILE A 163 -5.80 -24.51 16.28
C ILE A 163 -4.30 -24.37 16.01
N ILE A 164 -3.78 -25.11 15.04
CA ILE A 164 -2.43 -24.90 14.49
C ILE A 164 -2.60 -24.45 13.04
N THR A 165 -1.94 -23.35 12.70
CA THR A 165 -1.85 -22.85 11.33
C THR A 165 -0.40 -22.66 10.95
N THR A 166 0.02 -23.26 9.87
CA THR A 166 1.31 -23.04 9.21
C THR A 166 1.15 -22.08 8.04
N TYR A 167 2.17 -21.32 7.72
CA TYR A 167 2.14 -20.43 6.57
C TYR A 167 3.50 -20.26 5.93
N ALA A 168 3.47 -19.90 4.64
CA ALA A 168 4.60 -19.37 3.91
C ALA A 168 4.16 -18.06 3.23
N SER A 169 5.03 -17.07 3.21
CA SER A 169 4.77 -15.79 2.56
C SER A 169 6.01 -15.25 1.86
N ILE A 170 5.78 -14.53 0.78
CA ILE A 170 6.79 -13.79 0.03
C ILE A 170 6.34 -12.35 -0.14
N VAL A 171 7.27 -11.43 -0.05
CA VAL A 171 7.11 -10.02 -0.39
C VAL A 171 8.26 -9.62 -1.31
N TYR A 172 7.96 -8.86 -2.34
CA TYR A 172 8.92 -8.21 -3.21
C TYR A 172 8.49 -6.77 -3.44
N VAL A 173 9.42 -5.84 -3.33
CA VAL A 173 9.21 -4.42 -3.60
C VAL A 173 10.38 -3.92 -4.43
N GLY A 174 10.10 -3.46 -5.64
CA GLY A 174 11.11 -2.95 -6.56
C GLY A 174 11.73 -1.63 -6.08
N THR A 175 12.90 -1.31 -6.58
CA THR A 175 13.69 -0.13 -6.21
C THR A 175 12.93 1.20 -6.38
N PRO A 176 12.27 1.49 -7.52
CA PRO A 176 11.57 2.77 -7.70
C PRO A 176 10.22 2.82 -6.97
N THR A 177 9.72 1.69 -6.44
CA THR A 177 8.40 1.62 -5.81
C THR A 177 8.33 2.47 -4.54
N PHE A 178 7.23 3.22 -4.37
CA PHE A 178 6.99 4.12 -3.25
C PHE A 178 7.83 5.39 -3.23
N ARG A 179 8.60 5.62 -4.28
CA ARG A 179 9.48 6.77 -4.42
C ARG A 179 8.91 7.79 -5.39
N HIS A 180 9.27 9.03 -5.18
CA HIS A 180 8.97 10.15 -6.08
C HIS A 180 10.18 11.05 -6.21
N GLY A 181 10.39 11.62 -7.40
CA GLY A 181 11.62 12.35 -7.74
C GLY A 181 12.00 13.52 -6.82
N LYS A 182 11.07 14.05 -6.02
CA LYS A 182 11.34 15.10 -5.03
C LYS A 182 11.40 14.60 -3.59
N GLY A 183 11.17 13.31 -3.36
CA GLY A 183 11.15 12.70 -2.02
C GLY A 183 9.93 13.06 -1.16
N THR A 184 9.41 14.28 -1.25
CA THR A 184 8.29 14.74 -0.40
C THR A 184 7.01 13.92 -0.54
N ASN A 185 6.84 13.22 -1.66
CA ASN A 185 5.72 12.32 -1.93
C ASN A 185 6.08 10.83 -1.78
N ASN A 186 7.24 10.51 -1.23
CA ASN A 186 7.56 9.14 -0.86
C ASN A 186 6.54 8.60 0.16
N PHE A 187 6.27 7.29 0.09
CA PHE A 187 5.35 6.59 1.01
C PHE A 187 5.96 6.40 2.39
N VAL A 188 6.24 7.50 3.05
CA VAL A 188 6.91 7.59 4.34
C VAL A 188 6.12 8.50 5.28
N GLN A 189 6.07 8.15 6.58
CA GLN A 189 5.52 8.95 7.66
C GLN A 189 6.48 8.91 8.85
N ARG A 190 6.89 10.06 9.37
CA ARG A 190 7.82 10.15 10.50
C ARG A 190 9.09 9.30 10.33
N GLY A 191 9.66 9.33 9.11
CA GLY A 191 10.85 8.56 8.78
C GLY A 191 10.66 7.05 8.58
N HIS A 192 9.43 6.55 8.62
CA HIS A 192 9.13 5.11 8.45
C HIS A 192 8.20 4.86 7.25
N PRO A 193 8.33 3.72 6.57
CA PRO A 193 7.45 3.36 5.47
C PRO A 193 5.99 3.25 5.90
N LEU A 194 5.07 3.66 5.03
CA LEU A 194 3.63 3.48 5.22
C LEU A 194 3.15 2.07 4.87
N GLY A 195 3.88 1.37 4.03
CA GLY A 195 3.60 0.02 3.57
C GLY A 195 4.48 -1.05 4.22
N TRP A 196 5.13 -1.85 3.37
CA TRP A 196 6.08 -2.85 3.85
C TRP A 196 7.20 -2.21 4.68
N GLN A 197 7.43 -2.72 5.89
CA GLN A 197 8.31 -2.09 6.88
C GLN A 197 9.78 -1.90 6.44
N ARG A 198 10.22 -2.67 5.44
CA ARG A 198 11.58 -2.52 4.86
C ARG A 198 11.61 -1.49 3.73
N GLY A 199 10.47 -0.90 3.40
CA GLY A 199 10.34 0.18 2.42
C GLY A 199 10.28 -0.31 0.99
N SER A 200 11.34 -0.14 0.23
CA SER A 200 11.49 -0.55 -1.17
C SER A 200 12.82 -1.27 -1.37
N ASP A 201 13.10 -1.70 -2.60
CA ASP A 201 14.36 -2.33 -3.00
C ASP A 201 14.66 -3.58 -2.16
N GLY A 202 13.73 -4.54 -2.14
CA GLY A 202 13.97 -5.72 -1.35
C GLY A 202 12.95 -6.84 -1.51
N GLN A 203 13.28 -7.95 -0.90
CA GLN A 203 12.42 -9.13 -0.86
C GLN A 203 12.51 -9.87 0.47
N GLU A 204 11.43 -10.52 0.83
CA GLU A 204 11.31 -11.28 2.07
C GLU A 204 10.61 -12.61 1.80
N LEU A 205 11.17 -13.70 2.31
CA LEU A 205 10.53 -15.02 2.38
C LEU A 205 10.40 -15.40 3.85
N THR A 206 9.17 -15.69 4.30
CA THR A 206 8.91 -16.07 5.69
C THR A 206 8.10 -17.35 5.74
N VAL A 207 8.47 -18.26 6.63
CA VAL A 207 7.66 -19.42 6.99
C VAL A 207 7.38 -19.37 8.50
N GLY A 208 6.19 -19.81 8.88
CA GLY A 208 5.83 -19.76 10.31
C GLY A 208 4.71 -20.70 10.68
N LEU A 209 4.54 -20.80 12.00
CA LEU A 209 3.52 -21.59 12.65
C LEU A 209 2.88 -20.76 13.76
N ASN A 210 1.56 -20.75 13.79
CA ASN A 210 0.77 -20.15 14.87
C ASN A 210 0.00 -21.25 15.58
N TYR A 211 0.07 -21.25 16.91
CA TYR A 211 -0.74 -22.08 17.78
C TYR A 211 -1.68 -21.19 18.60
N PHE A 212 -2.94 -21.55 18.61
CA PHE A 212 -3.95 -20.91 19.42
C PHE A 212 -4.67 -21.96 20.27
N ASN A 213 -4.60 -21.82 21.58
CA ASN A 213 -5.40 -22.60 22.53
C ASN A 213 -6.59 -21.75 22.96
N ARG A 214 -7.80 -22.32 22.88
CA ARG A 214 -9.04 -21.61 23.26
C ARG A 214 -9.06 -21.12 24.71
N ALA A 215 -8.23 -21.67 25.59
CA ALA A 215 -8.23 -21.27 27.00
C ALA A 215 -7.48 -19.95 27.24
N SER A 216 -6.26 -19.75 26.71
CA SER A 216 -5.47 -18.54 27.04
C SER A 216 -4.11 -18.42 26.34
N LEU A 217 -3.64 -19.41 25.56
CA LEU A 217 -2.30 -19.39 24.98
C LEU A 217 -2.33 -19.09 23.48
N ILE A 218 -1.61 -18.06 23.08
CA ILE A 218 -1.24 -17.80 21.69
C ILE A 218 0.29 -17.93 21.61
N ALA A 219 0.78 -18.79 20.74
CA ALA A 219 2.20 -18.95 20.47
C ALA A 219 2.45 -18.86 18.97
N SER A 220 3.50 -18.14 18.58
CA SER A 220 3.92 -17.98 17.20
C SER A 220 5.42 -18.19 17.07
N ILE A 221 5.84 -18.88 16.04
CA ILE A 221 7.22 -19.01 15.63
C ILE A 221 7.30 -18.76 14.13
N ALA A 222 8.25 -17.95 13.71
CA ALA A 222 8.51 -17.67 12.30
C ALA A 222 10.02 -17.52 12.07
N GLY A 223 10.45 -17.85 10.87
CA GLY A 223 11.80 -17.64 10.40
C GLY A 223 11.78 -17.41 8.89
N GLY A 224 12.80 -16.75 8.37
CA GLY A 224 12.83 -16.41 6.96
C GLY A 224 14.14 -15.82 6.51
N MET A 225 14.13 -15.34 5.27
CA MET A 225 15.24 -14.67 4.61
C MET A 225 14.75 -13.29 4.17
N LEU A 226 15.56 -12.27 4.46
CA LEU A 226 15.34 -10.90 4.05
C LEU A 226 16.55 -10.43 3.25
N GLN A 227 16.30 -9.84 2.10
CA GLN A 227 17.29 -9.16 1.29
C GLN A 227 16.81 -7.75 0.99
N THR A 228 17.62 -6.75 1.29
CA THR A 228 17.37 -5.33 0.98
C THR A 228 18.54 -4.78 0.20
N GLY A 229 18.25 -3.97 -0.81
CA GLY A 229 19.26 -3.23 -1.54
C GLY A 229 19.64 -1.91 -0.88
N GLU A 230 20.60 -1.21 -1.44
CA GLU A 230 21.14 0.05 -0.92
C GLU A 230 20.21 1.24 -1.20
N GLU A 231 19.31 1.09 -2.16
CA GLU A 231 18.38 2.13 -2.60
C GLU A 231 17.01 2.07 -1.88
N SER A 232 16.92 1.32 -0.79
CA SER A 232 15.68 1.29 -0.03
C SER A 232 15.25 2.68 0.44
N ILE A 233 13.94 2.95 0.38
CA ILE A 233 13.33 4.18 0.89
C ILE A 233 13.60 4.39 2.38
N THR A 234 13.97 3.35 3.12
CA THR A 234 14.40 3.43 4.53
C THR A 234 15.82 3.94 4.69
N SER A 235 16.67 3.77 3.67
CA SER A 235 18.05 4.25 3.65
C SER A 235 18.16 5.64 3.06
N ARG A 236 17.30 5.96 2.07
CA ARG A 236 17.22 7.26 1.40
C ARG A 236 15.78 7.73 1.40
N ILE A 237 15.37 8.39 2.47
CA ILE A 237 13.98 8.82 2.68
C ILE A 237 13.60 9.95 1.73
N PHE A 238 14.54 10.80 1.37
CA PHE A 238 14.36 11.98 0.50
C PHE A 238 15.51 12.09 -0.51
#